data_6d144b230e410efa5e952fdc6a21edff
#
_entry.id   6d144b230e410efa5e952fdc6a21edff
#
_cell.length_a   1.000
_cell.length_b   1.000
_cell.length_c   1.000
_cell.angle_alpha   90.00
_cell.angle_beta   90.00
_cell.angle_gamma   90.00
#
_symmetry.space_group_name_H-M   'P 1'
#
loop_
_entity.id
_entity.type
_entity.pdbx_description
1 polymer ?
#
loop_
_entity_poly.entity_id
_entity_poly.type
_entity_poly.pdbx_seq_one_letter_code
_entity_poly.pdbx_strand_id
1 'polypeptide(L)' 'MKAKVYEAIKKSGKNGIRLRDIGHYCNCWHVMCLDYVHELVDEGRVEGKIIGAGWQAYIKYYVKEK' A
#
# COMPACT_ATOMS: atom_id res chain seq x y z
N MET A 1 -2.67 11.83 7.67
CA MET A 1 -2.06 10.46 7.58
C MET A 1 -2.39 9.76 6.27
N LYS A 2 -3.64 9.78 5.85
CA LYS A 2 -4.05 9.14 4.58
C LYS A 2 -3.26 9.66 3.37
N ALA A 3 -3.07 10.96 3.28
CA ALA A 3 -2.30 11.58 2.19
C ALA A 3 -0.86 11.07 2.17
N LYS A 4 -0.27 10.86 3.34
CA LYS A 4 1.09 10.36 3.47
C LYS A 4 1.19 8.90 3.05
N VAL A 5 0.18 8.10 3.37
CA VAL A 5 0.08 6.71 2.92
C VAL A 5 0.02 6.66 1.39
N TYR A 6 -0.83 7.49 0.80
CA TYR A 6 -0.94 7.57 -0.66
C TYR A 6 0.40 7.98 -1.29
N GLU A 7 1.07 8.95 -0.70
CA GLU A 7 2.37 9.42 -1.19
C GLU A 7 3.41 8.30 -1.16
N ALA A 8 3.44 7.51 -0.10
CA ALA A 8 4.35 6.38 0.01
C ALA A 8 4.13 5.38 -1.14
N ILE A 9 2.87 5.08 -1.43
CA ILE A 9 2.52 4.16 -2.51
C ILE A 9 2.89 4.77 -3.86
N LYS A 10 2.63 6.05 -4.04
CA LYS A 10 2.96 6.76 -5.28
C LYS A 10 4.47 6.76 -5.56
N LYS A 11 5.27 6.98 -4.53
CA LYS A 11 6.74 7.00 -4.67
C LYS A 11 7.31 5.65 -5.04
N SER A 12 6.63 4.55 -4.72
CA SER A 12 7.10 3.23 -5.06
C SER A 12 6.99 2.94 -6.57
N GLY A 13 6.15 3.70 -7.28
CA GLY A 13 6.00 3.57 -8.72
C GLY A 13 5.60 2.17 -9.15
N LYS A 14 6.24 1.67 -10.18
CA LYS A 14 5.94 0.35 -10.74
C LYS A 14 6.38 -0.80 -9.84
N ASN A 15 7.28 -0.55 -8.91
CA ASN A 15 7.78 -1.59 -8.00
C ASN A 15 6.75 -1.97 -6.96
N GLY A 16 5.87 -1.06 -6.63
CA GLY A 16 4.90 -1.28 -5.57
C GLY A 16 5.53 -1.21 -4.19
N ILE A 17 4.71 -1.25 -3.15
CA ILE A 17 5.17 -1.15 -1.78
C ILE A 17 4.32 -2.07 -0.89
N ARG A 18 4.96 -2.72 0.07
CA ARG A 18 4.28 -3.56 1.03
C ARG A 18 3.75 -2.72 2.18
N LEU A 19 2.71 -3.23 2.85
CA LEU A 19 2.12 -2.55 3.99
C LEU A 19 3.15 -2.20 5.06
N ARG A 20 4.06 -3.12 5.33
CA ARG A 20 5.11 -2.92 6.32
C ARG A 20 5.98 -1.70 5.98
N ASP A 21 6.33 -1.55 4.72
CA ASP A 21 7.15 -0.43 4.26
C ASP A 21 6.37 0.87 4.30
N ILE A 22 5.07 0.82 4.04
CA ILE A 22 4.19 2.00 4.19
C ILE A 22 4.22 2.47 5.64
N GLY A 23 4.14 1.54 6.58
CA GLY A 23 4.22 1.85 8.00
C GLY A 23 5.53 2.53 8.37
N HIS A 24 6.64 2.04 7.84
CA HIS A 24 7.95 2.64 8.07
C HIS A 24 8.02 4.05 7.48
N TYR A 25 7.51 4.23 6.28
CA TYR A 25 7.52 5.55 5.63
C TYR A 25 6.71 6.56 6.43
N CYS A 26 5.55 6.14 6.94
CA CYS A 26 4.65 7.02 7.68
C CYS A 26 4.98 7.12 9.16
N ASN A 27 5.95 6.34 9.62
CA ASN A 27 6.34 6.26 11.03
C ASN A 27 5.13 5.93 11.93
N CYS A 28 4.35 4.93 11.50
CA CYS A 28 3.19 4.49 12.28
C CYS A 28 3.02 2.97 12.15
N TRP A 29 2.14 2.42 12.99
CA TRP A 29 1.86 0.99 12.96
C TRP A 29 1.22 0.61 11.62
N HIS A 30 1.68 -0.49 11.03
CA HIS A 30 1.15 -0.97 9.76
C HIS A 30 -0.35 -1.28 9.84
N VAL A 31 -0.84 -1.68 11.01
CA VAL A 31 -2.26 -1.95 11.23
C VAL A 31 -3.09 -0.69 11.01
N MET A 32 -2.59 0.45 11.50
CA MET A 32 -3.27 1.74 11.30
C MET A 32 -3.23 2.19 9.85
N CYS A 33 -2.09 1.94 9.19
CA CYS A 33 -1.94 2.28 7.77
C CYS A 33 -2.88 1.46 6.89
N LEU A 34 -3.20 0.23 7.31
CA LEU A 34 -4.08 -0.66 6.56
C LEU A 34 -5.47 -0.04 6.35
N ASP A 35 -6.00 0.64 7.35
CA ASP A 35 -7.31 1.30 7.23
C ASP A 35 -7.28 2.36 6.13
N TYR A 36 -6.22 3.16 6.09
CA TYR A 36 -6.05 4.18 5.05
C TYR A 36 -5.85 3.55 3.68
N VAL A 37 -5.10 2.44 3.62
CA VAL A 37 -4.89 1.72 2.36
C VAL A 37 -6.23 1.19 1.84
N HIS A 38 -7.07 0.62 2.73
CA HIS A 38 -8.39 0.12 2.34
C HIS A 38 -9.27 1.23 1.81
N GLU A 39 -9.24 2.41 2.44
CA GLU A 39 -10.00 3.56 1.95
C GLU A 39 -9.54 3.96 0.54
N LEU A 40 -8.23 3.97 0.32
CA LEU A 40 -7.68 4.33 -1.00
C LEU A 40 -8.07 3.31 -2.07
N VAL A 41 -8.10 2.02 -1.70
CA VAL A 41 -8.55 0.97 -2.61
C VAL A 41 -10.03 1.14 -2.94
N ASP A 42 -10.85 1.42 -1.94
CA ASP A 42 -12.29 1.64 -2.13
C ASP A 42 -12.55 2.85 -3.02
N GLU A 43 -11.71 3.87 -2.94
CA GLU A 43 -11.82 5.07 -3.77
C GLU A 43 -11.31 4.84 -5.20
N GLY A 44 -10.73 3.68 -5.47
CA GLY A 44 -10.16 3.36 -6.77
C GLY A 44 -8.85 4.06 -7.08
N ARG A 45 -8.16 4.56 -6.05
CA ARG A 45 -6.89 5.29 -6.21
C ARG A 45 -5.67 4.39 -6.10
N VAL A 46 -5.83 3.25 -5.44
CA VAL A 46 -4.76 2.29 -5.17
C VAL A 46 -5.28 0.89 -5.42
N GLU A 47 -4.41 -0.01 -5.86
CA GLU A 47 -4.75 -1.42 -5.99
C GLU A 47 -3.71 -2.28 -5.30
N GLY A 48 -4.13 -3.44 -4.82
CA GLY A 48 -3.24 -4.42 -4.22
C GLY A 48 -3.07 -5.62 -5.14
N LYS A 49 -1.86 -6.15 -5.21
CA LYS A 49 -1.56 -7.36 -5.98
C LYS A 49 -0.86 -8.37 -5.09
N ILE A 50 -1.27 -9.62 -5.19
CA ILE A 50 -0.64 -10.70 -4.45
C ILE A 50 0.61 -11.13 -5.22
N ILE A 51 1.75 -11.11 -4.53
CA ILE A 51 3.04 -11.50 -5.10
C ILE A 51 3.50 -12.78 -4.41
N GLY A 52 3.96 -13.76 -5.19
CA GLY A 52 4.41 -15.03 -4.65
C GLY A 52 3.29 -16.02 -4.48
N ALA A 53 3.57 -17.13 -3.81
CA ALA A 53 2.62 -18.22 -3.62
C ALA A 53 2.79 -18.87 -2.25
N GLY A 54 1.72 -19.50 -1.77
CA GLY A 54 1.74 -20.21 -0.50
C GLY A 54 1.93 -19.25 0.68
N TRP A 55 2.63 -19.73 1.71
CA TRP A 55 2.87 -18.95 2.92
C TRP A 55 3.85 -17.79 2.73
N GLN A 56 4.56 -17.77 1.61
CA GLN A 56 5.48 -16.67 1.28
C GLN A 56 4.79 -15.54 0.53
N ALA A 57 3.51 -15.70 0.19
CA ALA A 57 2.78 -14.67 -0.53
C ALA A 57 2.64 -13.40 0.31
N TYR A 58 2.69 -12.27 -0.37
CA TYR A 58 2.50 -10.98 0.27
C TYR A 58 1.78 -10.06 -0.72
N ILE A 59 1.27 -8.93 -0.22
CA ILE A 59 0.54 -7.97 -1.04
C ILE A 59 1.40 -6.75 -1.25
N LYS A 60 1.52 -6.31 -2.51
CA LYS A 60 2.11 -5.02 -2.86
C LYS A 60 1.01 -4.09 -3.33
N TYR A 61 1.13 -2.84 -2.94
CA TYR A 61 0.17 -1.80 -3.29
C TYR A 61 0.77 -0.85 -4.32
N TYR A 62 -0.05 -0.44 -5.27
CA TYR A 62 0.35 0.41 -6.38
C TYR A 62 -0.70 1.49 -6.57
N VAL A 63 -0.28 2.66 -7.03
CA VAL A 63 -1.23 3.68 -7.46
C VAL A 63 -1.94 3.17 -8.71
N LYS A 64 -3.26 3.21 -8.69
CA LYS A 64 -4.06 2.78 -9.82
C LYS A 64 -4.14 3.91 -10.83
N GLU A 65 -3.53 3.73 -11.97
CA GLU A 65 -3.61 4.69 -13.06
C GLU A 65 -4.75 4.32 -14.00
N LYS A 66 -5.44 5.33 -14.43
CA LYS A 66 -6.51 5.15 -15.42
C LYS A 66 -5.94 5.01 -16.81
#